data_3d5a8b83820488440a91fb75ca9f1c0e
#
_entry.id   3d5a8b83820488440a91fb75ca9f1c0e
#
_cell.length_a   1.000
_cell.length_b   1.000
_cell.length_c   1.000
_cell.angle_alpha   90.00
_cell.angle_beta   90.00
_cell.angle_gamma   90.00
#
_symmetry.space_group_name_H-M   'P 1'
#
loop_
_entity.id
_entity.type
_entity.pdbx_description
1 polymer ?
#
loop_
_entity_poly.entity_id
_entity_poly.type
_entity_poly.pdbx_seq_one_letter_code
_entity_poly.pdbx_strand_id
1 'polypeptide(L)'
;LRDTDTQLRTLREMKQAGRIRYVGITTSFDKQYGEFEQTMKKETLDFIQVDYALDNRDAGDRLIPLAGDRGMAVMINLPFGRGRLFNAVQGKKLPEWATEFDCVSWAQFFLKYIVSHPAVTCAVPGMARPEYVSDNLGAARGRLPDAATRKRMEQFIDSV
;
A
#
# COMPACT_ATOMS: atom_id res chain seq x y z
N LEU A 1 15.61 7.81 -10.07
CA LEU A 1 15.84 8.73 -8.94
C LEU A 1 17.07 9.59 -9.26
N ARG A 2 16.88 10.85 -9.67
CA ARG A 2 18.02 11.76 -9.90
C ARG A 2 18.52 12.22 -8.53
N ASP A 3 19.85 12.00 -8.28
CA ASP A 3 20.56 12.52 -7.12
C ASP A 3 20.03 12.06 -5.74
N THR A 4 19.70 10.77 -5.62
CA THR A 4 19.19 10.17 -4.38
C THR A 4 20.15 10.37 -3.22
N ASP A 5 21.47 10.26 -3.45
CA ASP A 5 22.48 10.38 -2.39
C ASP A 5 22.49 11.78 -1.77
N THR A 6 22.42 12.86 -2.59
CA THR A 6 22.32 14.23 -2.08
C THR A 6 21.01 14.49 -1.34
N GLN A 7 19.88 14.00 -1.90
CA GLN A 7 18.58 14.18 -1.26
C GLN A 7 18.54 13.47 0.11
N LEU A 8 18.98 12.22 0.20
CA LEU A 8 19.01 11.48 1.46
C LEU A 8 19.98 12.10 2.48
N ARG A 9 21.14 12.63 2.04
CA ARG A 9 22.04 13.37 2.92
C ARG A 9 21.35 14.59 3.53
N THR A 10 20.71 15.42 2.71
CA THR A 10 19.98 16.60 3.19
C THR A 10 18.84 16.22 4.16
N LEU A 11 18.09 15.17 3.85
CA LEU A 11 17.02 14.70 4.76
C LEU A 11 17.58 14.20 6.09
N ARG A 12 18.73 13.53 6.10
CA ARG A 12 19.40 13.11 7.34
C ARG A 12 19.89 14.29 8.18
N GLU A 13 20.45 15.32 7.53
CA GLU A 13 20.82 16.57 8.22
C GLU A 13 19.59 17.24 8.86
N MET A 14 18.45 17.27 8.15
CA MET A 14 17.18 17.78 8.69
C MET A 14 16.67 16.92 9.88
N LYS A 15 16.83 15.60 9.81
CA LYS A 15 16.46 14.68 10.91
C LYS A 15 17.35 14.92 12.12
N GLN A 16 18.68 15.05 11.95
CA GLN A 16 19.63 15.37 13.01
C GLN A 16 19.36 16.72 13.66
N ALA A 17 18.96 17.72 12.87
CA ALA A 17 18.55 19.03 13.36
C ALA A 17 17.15 19.06 14.02
N GLY A 18 16.47 17.92 14.13
CA GLY A 18 15.13 17.82 14.72
C GLY A 18 14.00 18.44 13.88
N ARG A 19 14.27 18.81 12.63
CA ARG A 19 13.29 19.43 11.73
C ARG A 19 12.30 18.43 11.15
N ILE A 20 12.71 17.17 10.99
CA ILE A 20 11.87 16.04 10.59
C ILE A 20 12.17 14.85 11.48
N ARG A 21 11.24 13.92 11.61
CA ARG A 21 11.40 12.73 12.46
C ARG A 21 11.88 11.50 11.69
N TYR A 22 11.43 11.33 10.46
CA TYR A 22 11.63 10.13 9.67
C TYR A 22 12.08 10.46 8.25
N VAL A 23 12.82 9.54 7.64
CA VAL A 23 13.32 9.65 6.26
C VAL A 23 12.91 8.39 5.50
N GLY A 24 12.43 8.56 4.28
CA GLY A 24 12.04 7.45 3.42
C GLY A 24 12.18 7.79 1.94
N ILE A 25 11.89 6.81 1.12
CA ILE A 25 11.85 6.93 -0.34
C ILE A 25 10.51 6.47 -0.89
N THR A 26 10.17 6.93 -2.07
CA THR A 26 8.89 6.60 -2.72
C THR A 26 9.07 6.22 -4.18
N THR A 27 8.26 5.30 -4.65
CA THR A 27 8.05 5.01 -6.07
C THR A 27 6.58 4.66 -6.32
N SER A 28 6.15 4.78 -7.59
CA SER A 28 4.85 4.32 -8.09
C SER A 28 4.98 3.71 -9.48
N PHE A 29 6.18 3.20 -9.81
CA PHE A 29 6.52 2.65 -11.11
C PHE A 29 7.37 1.38 -10.95
N ASP A 30 6.86 0.27 -11.46
CA ASP A 30 7.52 -1.05 -11.48
C ASP A 30 8.93 -1.03 -12.08
N LYS A 31 9.13 -0.23 -13.13
CA LYS A 31 10.45 -0.04 -13.77
C LYS A 31 11.53 0.50 -12.82
N GLN A 32 11.14 1.13 -11.73
CA GLN A 32 12.05 1.66 -10.72
C GLN A 32 12.33 0.67 -9.58
N TYR A 33 11.63 -0.45 -9.50
CA TYR A 33 11.74 -1.38 -8.38
C TYR A 33 13.15 -1.93 -8.17
N GLY A 34 13.90 -2.19 -9.24
CA GLY A 34 15.29 -2.65 -9.14
C GLY A 34 16.20 -1.65 -8.43
N GLU A 35 16.18 -0.38 -8.86
CA GLU A 35 16.97 0.70 -8.25
C GLU A 35 16.46 1.02 -6.84
N PHE A 36 15.14 1.01 -6.66
CA PHE A 36 14.50 1.22 -5.37
C PHE A 36 14.92 0.19 -4.33
N GLU A 37 14.93 -1.09 -4.71
CA GLU A 37 15.38 -2.20 -3.87
C GLU A 37 16.87 -2.08 -3.50
N GLN A 38 17.72 -1.69 -4.45
CA GLN A 38 19.14 -1.45 -4.15
C GLN A 38 19.30 -0.32 -3.12
N THR A 39 18.54 0.76 -3.27
CA THR A 39 18.52 1.86 -2.30
C THR A 39 18.04 1.38 -0.93
N MET A 40 16.98 0.58 -0.87
CA MET A 40 16.51 -0.02 0.38
C MET A 40 17.57 -0.89 1.05
N LYS A 41 18.37 -1.63 0.29
CA LYS A 41 19.46 -2.49 0.82
C LYS A 41 20.65 -1.68 1.32
N LYS A 42 21.02 -0.61 0.60
CA LYS A 42 22.18 0.23 0.89
C LYS A 42 21.95 1.19 2.05
N GLU A 43 20.74 1.80 2.10
CA GLU A 43 20.47 2.95 2.93
C GLU A 43 19.68 2.58 4.20
N THR A 44 19.92 3.32 5.30
CA THR A 44 19.06 3.27 6.49
C THR A 44 17.87 4.19 6.28
N LEU A 45 16.69 3.60 6.18
CA LEU A 45 15.42 4.29 5.93
C LEU A 45 14.42 3.96 7.03
N ASP A 46 13.62 4.94 7.41
CA ASP A 46 12.50 4.72 8.35
C ASP A 46 11.24 4.25 7.62
N PHE A 47 11.06 4.70 6.36
CA PHE A 47 9.87 4.43 5.56
C PHE A 47 10.19 4.10 4.11
N ILE A 48 9.34 3.29 3.52
CA ILE A 48 9.13 3.27 2.06
C ILE A 48 7.69 3.63 1.74
N GLN A 49 7.48 4.25 0.58
CA GLN A 49 6.16 4.37 -0.03
C GLN A 49 6.20 3.72 -1.41
N VAL A 50 5.30 2.77 -1.66
CA VAL A 50 5.27 1.99 -2.89
C VAL A 50 3.84 1.72 -3.32
N ASP A 51 3.61 1.58 -4.63
CA ASP A 51 2.32 1.18 -5.17
C ASP A 51 2.05 -0.30 -4.90
N TYR A 52 0.89 -0.57 -4.36
CA TYR A 52 0.39 -1.91 -4.11
C TYR A 52 -1.13 -1.90 -4.09
N ALA A 53 -1.72 -2.77 -4.87
CA ALA A 53 -3.17 -2.88 -5.01
C ALA A 53 -3.56 -4.31 -5.36
N LEU A 54 -4.84 -4.61 -5.29
CA LEU A 54 -5.36 -5.94 -5.59
C LEU A 54 -5.16 -6.35 -7.08
N ASP A 55 -5.02 -5.36 -7.98
CA ASP A 55 -4.68 -5.53 -9.40
C ASP A 55 -3.20 -5.24 -9.73
N ASN A 56 -2.38 -4.93 -8.73
CA ASN A 56 -0.94 -4.69 -8.87
C ASN A 56 -0.22 -5.17 -7.60
N ARG A 57 0.27 -6.41 -7.63
CA ARG A 57 0.81 -7.12 -6.46
C ARG A 57 2.33 -7.24 -6.43
N ASP A 58 3.03 -6.76 -7.46
CA ASP A 58 4.47 -6.99 -7.66
C ASP A 58 5.35 -6.50 -6.50
N ALA A 59 4.97 -5.39 -5.85
CA ALA A 59 5.68 -4.91 -4.66
C ALA A 59 5.60 -5.90 -3.48
N GLY A 60 4.54 -6.72 -3.43
CA GLY A 60 4.32 -7.74 -2.40
C GLY A 60 5.32 -8.90 -2.46
N ASP A 61 5.93 -9.15 -3.63
CA ASP A 61 6.86 -10.26 -3.82
C ASP A 61 8.26 -9.95 -3.30
N ARG A 62 8.67 -8.68 -3.32
CA ARG A 62 10.06 -8.28 -3.03
C ARG A 62 10.21 -7.08 -2.11
N LEU A 63 9.57 -5.96 -2.42
CA LEU A 63 9.82 -4.69 -1.72
C LEU A 63 9.19 -4.65 -0.33
N ILE A 64 7.94 -5.09 -0.21
CA ILE A 64 7.23 -5.09 1.07
C ILE A 64 7.85 -6.08 2.05
N PRO A 65 8.17 -7.35 1.68
CA PRO A 65 8.90 -8.25 2.56
C PRO A 65 10.27 -7.69 3.00
N LEU A 66 11.05 -7.16 2.06
CA LEU A 66 12.36 -6.56 2.37
C LEU A 66 12.24 -5.39 3.36
N ALA A 67 11.19 -4.56 3.23
CA ALA A 67 10.94 -3.50 4.20
C ALA A 67 10.64 -4.05 5.60
N GLY A 68 9.82 -5.10 5.69
CA GLY A 68 9.53 -5.79 6.94
C GLY A 68 10.80 -6.35 7.60
N ASP A 69 11.64 -7.06 6.84
CA ASP A 69 12.90 -7.64 7.31
C ASP A 69 13.89 -6.58 7.84
N ARG A 70 13.82 -5.37 7.28
CA ARG A 70 14.69 -4.24 7.67
C ARG A 70 14.06 -3.28 8.67
N GLY A 71 12.85 -3.56 9.15
CA GLY A 71 12.13 -2.73 10.13
C GLY A 71 11.68 -1.38 9.59
N MET A 72 11.52 -1.26 8.26
CA MET A 72 10.99 -0.05 7.62
C MET A 72 9.46 -0.06 7.67
N ALA A 73 8.84 1.08 7.96
CA ALA A 73 7.40 1.22 7.80
C ALA A 73 7.01 1.32 6.32
N VAL A 74 5.90 0.69 5.95
CA VAL A 74 5.42 0.61 4.58
C VAL A 74 4.14 1.41 4.41
N MET A 75 4.20 2.46 3.59
CA MET A 75 3.05 3.23 3.13
C MET A 75 2.67 2.78 1.72
N ILE A 76 1.39 2.51 1.51
CA ILE A 76 0.91 2.09 0.18
C ILE A 76 0.26 3.26 -0.53
N ASN A 77 0.82 3.64 -1.68
CA ASN A 77 0.17 4.56 -2.61
C ASN A 77 -0.63 3.80 -3.68
N LEU A 78 -1.47 4.52 -4.43
CA LEU A 78 -2.30 3.98 -5.51
C LEU A 78 -3.15 2.74 -5.13
N PRO A 79 -3.76 2.69 -3.93
CA PRO A 79 -4.43 1.49 -3.42
C PRO A 79 -5.64 1.04 -4.27
N PHE A 80 -6.11 1.91 -5.18
CA PHE A 80 -7.22 1.65 -6.10
C PHE A 80 -6.78 1.51 -7.57
N GLY A 81 -5.48 1.33 -7.82
CA GLY A 81 -4.95 1.18 -9.17
C GLY A 81 -5.29 2.36 -10.09
N ARG A 82 -5.26 3.62 -9.59
CA ARG A 82 -5.71 4.82 -10.34
C ARG A 82 -7.17 4.71 -10.84
N GLY A 83 -8.03 4.02 -10.11
CA GLY A 83 -9.43 3.80 -10.47
C GLY A 83 -9.70 2.54 -11.30
N ARG A 84 -8.67 1.80 -11.75
CA ARG A 84 -8.85 0.56 -12.53
C ARG A 84 -9.69 -0.47 -11.78
N LEU A 85 -9.47 -0.64 -10.47
CA LEU A 85 -10.23 -1.57 -9.66
C LEU A 85 -11.73 -1.22 -9.61
N PHE A 86 -12.08 0.05 -9.48
CA PHE A 86 -13.50 0.46 -9.53
C PHE A 86 -14.12 0.23 -10.91
N ASN A 87 -13.36 0.44 -11.98
CA ASN A 87 -13.83 0.15 -13.33
C ASN A 87 -14.08 -1.35 -13.55
N ALA A 88 -13.19 -2.20 -13.05
CA ALA A 88 -13.31 -3.66 -13.16
C ALA A 88 -14.57 -4.22 -12.45
N VAL A 89 -14.97 -3.60 -11.35
CA VAL A 89 -16.15 -4.03 -10.58
C VAL A 89 -17.40 -3.20 -10.86
N GLN A 90 -17.37 -2.34 -11.87
CA GLN A 90 -18.51 -1.51 -12.21
C GLN A 90 -19.78 -2.35 -12.50
N GLY A 91 -20.89 -2.04 -11.86
CA GLY A 91 -22.13 -2.79 -11.97
C GLY A 91 -22.18 -4.14 -11.24
N LYS A 92 -21.07 -4.57 -10.63
CA LYS A 92 -21.01 -5.81 -9.85
C LYS A 92 -21.38 -5.55 -8.39
N LYS A 93 -22.06 -6.51 -7.78
CA LYS A 93 -22.30 -6.51 -6.34
C LYS A 93 -21.07 -7.02 -5.60
N LEU A 94 -20.86 -6.50 -4.41
CA LEU A 94 -19.86 -7.04 -3.49
C LEU A 94 -20.17 -8.53 -3.23
N PRO A 95 -19.17 -9.43 -3.26
CA PRO A 95 -19.42 -10.84 -3.00
C PRO A 95 -19.93 -11.05 -1.56
N GLU A 96 -20.90 -11.96 -1.37
CA GLU A 96 -21.54 -12.20 -0.07
C GLU A 96 -20.53 -12.54 1.04
N TRP A 97 -19.47 -13.26 0.70
CA TRP A 97 -18.41 -13.61 1.64
C TRP A 97 -17.55 -12.42 2.12
N ALA A 98 -17.70 -11.23 1.52
CA ALA A 98 -17.04 -10.01 2.04
C ALA A 98 -17.52 -9.66 3.46
N THR A 99 -18.70 -10.13 3.87
CA THR A 99 -19.19 -10.00 5.24
C THR A 99 -18.39 -10.79 6.27
N GLU A 100 -17.64 -11.80 5.85
CA GLU A 100 -16.77 -12.61 6.72
C GLU A 100 -15.68 -11.76 7.39
N PHE A 101 -15.28 -10.66 6.75
CA PHE A 101 -14.32 -9.68 7.28
C PHE A 101 -14.89 -8.26 7.39
N ASP A 102 -16.19 -8.13 7.69
CA ASP A 102 -16.88 -6.87 7.97
C ASP A 102 -16.69 -5.82 6.87
N CYS A 103 -16.81 -6.23 5.60
CA CYS A 103 -16.61 -5.38 4.45
C CYS A 103 -17.96 -5.04 3.81
N VAL A 104 -18.26 -3.74 3.61
CA VAL A 104 -19.56 -3.27 3.13
C VAL A 104 -19.49 -2.45 1.84
N SER A 105 -18.28 -2.17 1.33
CA SER A 105 -18.09 -1.44 0.08
C SER A 105 -16.88 -1.94 -0.71
N TRP A 106 -16.83 -1.63 -2.01
CA TRP A 106 -15.67 -1.96 -2.84
C TRP A 106 -14.40 -1.24 -2.37
N ALA A 107 -14.49 0.00 -1.91
CA ALA A 107 -13.34 0.72 -1.37
C ALA A 107 -12.77 0.00 -0.14
N GLN A 108 -13.64 -0.44 0.78
CA GLN A 108 -13.22 -1.24 1.94
C GLN A 108 -12.64 -2.59 1.53
N PHE A 109 -13.21 -3.26 0.52
CA PHE A 109 -12.69 -4.50 -0.01
C PHE A 109 -11.24 -4.37 -0.47
N PHE A 110 -10.95 -3.35 -1.28
CA PHE A 110 -9.60 -3.09 -1.78
C PHE A 110 -8.63 -2.68 -0.66
N LEU A 111 -9.06 -1.81 0.25
CA LEU A 111 -8.21 -1.34 1.35
C LEU A 111 -7.96 -2.42 2.39
N LYS A 112 -8.95 -3.25 2.76
CA LYS A 112 -8.75 -4.35 3.70
C LYS A 112 -7.76 -5.38 3.19
N TYR A 113 -7.73 -5.65 1.88
CA TYR A 113 -6.69 -6.46 1.27
C TYR A 113 -5.29 -5.90 1.54
N ILE A 114 -5.11 -4.59 1.40
CA ILE A 114 -3.83 -3.91 1.59
C ILE A 114 -3.43 -3.91 3.07
N VAL A 115 -4.30 -3.41 3.94
CA VAL A 115 -3.96 -3.23 5.37
C VAL A 115 -3.93 -4.54 6.15
N SER A 116 -4.41 -5.65 5.59
CA SER A 116 -4.24 -6.99 6.17
C SER A 116 -2.89 -7.62 5.87
N HIS A 117 -2.06 -7.01 5.02
CA HIS A 117 -0.70 -7.50 4.77
C HIS A 117 0.18 -7.19 6.01
N PRO A 118 0.85 -8.20 6.61
CA PRO A 118 1.52 -8.05 7.92
C PRO A 118 2.64 -7.01 7.94
N ALA A 119 3.28 -6.74 6.81
CA ALA A 119 4.34 -5.75 6.70
C ALA A 119 3.86 -4.35 6.26
N VAL A 120 2.56 -4.16 5.98
CA VAL A 120 2.01 -2.85 5.60
C VAL A 120 1.63 -2.05 6.84
N THR A 121 2.11 -0.82 6.90
CA THR A 121 1.79 0.11 8.01
C THR A 121 0.51 0.88 7.74
N CYS A 122 0.33 1.43 6.54
CA CYS A 122 -0.88 2.16 6.17
C CYS A 122 -1.06 2.26 4.65
N ALA A 123 -2.29 2.56 4.22
CA ALA A 123 -2.63 2.92 2.86
C ALA A 123 -2.96 4.42 2.77
N VAL A 124 -2.65 5.04 1.60
CA VAL A 124 -2.89 6.45 1.33
C VAL A 124 -3.89 6.58 0.17
N PRO A 125 -5.19 6.34 0.41
CA PRO A 125 -6.21 6.49 -0.61
C PRO A 125 -6.50 7.96 -0.90
N GLY A 126 -6.82 8.27 -2.17
CA GLY A 126 -7.38 9.57 -2.52
C GLY A 126 -8.80 9.72 -1.96
N MET A 127 -9.09 10.87 -1.33
CA MET A 127 -10.37 11.13 -0.66
C MET A 127 -10.85 12.55 -1.03
N ALA A 128 -11.53 12.67 -2.17
CA ALA A 128 -11.99 13.96 -2.69
C ALA A 128 -13.31 14.45 -2.05
N ARG A 129 -14.02 13.59 -1.32
CA ARG A 129 -15.33 13.87 -0.73
C ARG A 129 -15.42 13.33 0.70
N PRO A 130 -16.19 13.98 1.60
CA PRO A 130 -16.32 13.53 2.99
C PRO A 130 -16.83 12.09 3.14
N GLU A 131 -17.75 11.66 2.29
CA GLU A 131 -18.29 10.30 2.30
C GLU A 131 -17.21 9.26 2.00
N TYR A 132 -16.23 9.57 1.14
CA TYR A 132 -15.11 8.68 0.85
C TYR A 132 -14.16 8.55 2.05
N VAL A 133 -14.01 9.61 2.85
CA VAL A 133 -13.23 9.54 4.10
C VAL A 133 -13.87 8.53 5.06
N SER A 134 -15.18 8.66 5.29
CA SER A 134 -15.91 7.77 6.20
C SER A 134 -15.88 6.30 5.74
N ASP A 135 -16.05 6.06 4.43
CA ASP A 135 -16.04 4.71 3.86
C ASP A 135 -14.64 4.10 3.93
N ASN A 136 -13.61 4.81 3.50
CA ASN A 136 -12.22 4.34 3.53
C ASN A 136 -11.75 4.04 4.95
N LEU A 137 -12.10 4.87 5.94
CA LEU A 137 -11.79 4.61 7.35
C LEU A 137 -12.48 3.36 7.90
N GLY A 138 -13.60 2.95 7.30
CA GLY A 138 -14.26 1.67 7.58
C GLY A 138 -13.35 0.46 7.35
N ALA A 139 -12.38 0.55 6.43
CA ALA A 139 -11.42 -0.52 6.18
C ALA A 139 -10.47 -0.81 7.36
N ALA A 140 -10.27 0.16 8.25
CA ALA A 140 -9.46 -0.01 9.47
C ALA A 140 -10.26 -0.58 10.66
N ARG A 141 -11.54 -0.92 10.47
CA ARG A 141 -12.43 -1.41 11.53
C ARG A 141 -12.85 -2.85 11.26
N GLY A 142 -13.17 -3.57 12.37
CA GLY A 142 -13.63 -4.94 12.32
C GLY A 142 -12.55 -5.93 11.90
N ARG A 143 -12.98 -7.09 11.42
CA ARG A 143 -12.08 -8.18 11.02
C ARG A 143 -11.33 -7.84 9.73
N LEU A 144 -10.12 -8.35 9.63
CA LEU A 144 -9.32 -8.26 8.42
C LEU A 144 -9.25 -9.64 7.73
N PRO A 145 -9.12 -9.68 6.40
CA PRO A 145 -8.93 -10.94 5.68
C PRO A 145 -7.60 -11.59 6.11
N ASP A 146 -7.65 -12.89 6.39
CA ASP A 146 -6.48 -13.73 6.58
C ASP A 146 -5.80 -14.08 5.23
N ALA A 147 -4.72 -14.85 5.27
CA ALA A 147 -3.96 -15.21 4.07
C ALA A 147 -4.82 -15.98 3.04
N ALA A 148 -5.71 -16.87 3.48
CA ALA A 148 -6.58 -17.65 2.59
C ALA A 148 -7.64 -16.74 1.94
N THR A 149 -8.23 -15.86 2.73
CA THR A 149 -9.20 -14.87 2.24
C THR A 149 -8.56 -13.87 1.30
N ARG A 150 -7.34 -13.40 1.57
CA ARG A 150 -6.57 -12.56 0.65
C ARG A 150 -6.38 -13.25 -0.71
N LYS A 151 -6.01 -14.53 -0.70
CA LYS A 151 -5.87 -15.31 -1.95
C LYS A 151 -7.19 -15.45 -2.70
N ARG A 152 -8.31 -15.63 -2.00
CA ARG A 152 -9.65 -15.64 -2.58
C ARG A 152 -10.01 -14.30 -3.20
N MET A 153 -9.61 -13.18 -2.57
CA MET A 153 -9.81 -11.82 -3.11
C MET A 153 -9.02 -11.61 -4.41
N GLU A 154 -7.77 -12.07 -4.47
CA GLU A 154 -6.94 -12.02 -5.67
C GLU A 154 -7.62 -12.79 -6.83
N GLN A 155 -7.99 -14.06 -6.59
CA GLN A 155 -8.65 -14.90 -7.58
C GLN A 155 -9.96 -14.28 -8.09
N PHE A 156 -10.72 -13.67 -7.18
CA PHE A 156 -11.96 -13.00 -7.56
C PHE A 156 -11.69 -11.81 -8.50
N ILE A 157 -10.72 -10.95 -8.18
CA ILE A 157 -10.39 -9.80 -9.03
C ILE A 157 -9.75 -10.23 -10.35
N ASP A 158 -8.94 -11.28 -10.36
CA ASP A 158 -8.36 -11.83 -11.60
C ASP A 158 -9.42 -12.43 -12.55
N SER A 159 -10.63 -12.71 -12.04
CA SER A 159 -11.76 -13.28 -12.81
C SER A 159 -12.76 -12.24 -13.35
N VAL A 160 -12.63 -10.97 -13.02
CA VAL A 160 -13.58 -9.89 -13.36
C VAL A 160 -12.93 -8.83 -14.28
#